data_3e4870da7cc9a0c2eb698092c09cf6b0
#
_entry.id   3e4870da7cc9a0c2eb698092c09cf6b0
#
_cell.length_a   1.000
_cell.length_b   1.000
_cell.length_c   1.000
_cell.angle_alpha   90.00
_cell.angle_beta   90.00
_cell.angle_gamma   90.00
#
_symmetry.space_group_name_H-M   'P 1'
#
loop_
_entity.id
_entity.type
_entity.pdbx_description
1 polymer ?
#
loop_
_entity_poly.entity_id
_entity_poly.type
_entity_poly.pdbx_seq_one_letter_code
_entity_poly.pdbx_strand_id
1 'polypeptide(L)'
;QEVTAGICSIGGFMMRRERAAGINSGSHYTVLFFSAYFIYYAAYCVFSSYTVLFLTERAYSATVCGIITSLTFLANLLMEPVGGYITDTFLPTRRYLLLLIGMISALCIFCTKYMDQPWIMLPGMVLSAGIVYPFSQLMDAWVNISREKQPDLIYSQVRAGGSIGYAVMSVIGGYYFKHRGW
;
A
#
# COMPACT_ATOMS: atom_id res chain seq x y z
N GLN A 1 5.51 12.17 -56.65
CA GLN A 1 6.10 11.14 -55.73
C GLN A 1 6.88 11.76 -54.55
N GLU A 2 7.45 12.96 -54.69
CA GLU A 2 8.20 13.61 -53.57
C GLU A 2 7.30 14.19 -52.46
N VAL A 3 6.09 14.60 -52.74
CA VAL A 3 5.17 15.21 -51.77
C VAL A 3 4.64 14.15 -50.78
N THR A 4 4.42 12.91 -51.20
CA THR A 4 4.00 11.80 -50.36
C THR A 4 5.08 11.33 -49.38
N ALA A 5 6.35 11.40 -49.75
CA ALA A 5 7.48 11.08 -48.90
C ALA A 5 7.66 12.11 -47.72
N GLY A 6 7.43 13.41 -48.01
CA GLY A 6 7.49 14.46 -47.01
C GLY A 6 6.41 14.37 -45.94
N ILE A 7 5.17 14.02 -46.30
CA ILE A 7 4.05 13.88 -45.38
C ILE A 7 4.27 12.67 -44.47
N CYS A 8 4.81 11.57 -44.97
CA CYS A 8 5.12 10.37 -44.20
C CYS A 8 6.25 10.62 -43.16
N SER A 9 7.26 11.43 -43.53
CA SER A 9 8.36 11.82 -42.63
C SER A 9 7.89 12.73 -41.51
N ILE A 10 7.01 13.71 -41.79
CA ILE A 10 6.47 14.62 -40.76
C ILE A 10 5.55 13.89 -39.79
N GLY A 11 4.69 12.97 -40.31
CA GLY A 11 3.85 12.12 -39.46
C GLY A 11 4.65 11.21 -38.53
N GLY A 12 5.75 10.63 -39.03
CA GLY A 12 6.66 9.79 -38.23
C GLY A 12 7.41 10.60 -37.15
N PHE A 13 7.79 11.85 -37.45
CA PHE A 13 8.43 12.74 -36.49
C PHE A 13 7.47 13.22 -35.39
N MET A 14 6.21 13.56 -35.75
CA MET A 14 5.19 13.94 -34.76
C MET A 14 4.81 12.77 -33.86
N MET A 15 4.56 11.57 -34.40
CA MET A 15 4.31 10.37 -33.59
C MET A 15 5.48 10.02 -32.67
N ARG A 16 6.72 10.22 -33.10
CA ARG A 16 7.90 9.99 -32.27
C ARG A 16 8.00 11.03 -31.13
N ARG A 17 7.60 12.27 -31.38
CA ARG A 17 7.60 13.34 -30.38
C ARG A 17 6.49 13.16 -29.34
N GLU A 18 5.32 12.71 -29.77
CA GLU A 18 4.21 12.36 -28.87
C GLU A 18 4.54 11.12 -28.01
N ARG A 19 5.18 10.10 -28.59
CA ARG A 19 5.68 8.96 -27.84
C ARG A 19 6.76 9.35 -26.83
N ALA A 20 7.67 10.22 -27.18
CA ALA A 20 8.72 10.69 -26.25
C ALA A 20 8.14 11.53 -25.09
N ALA A 21 7.12 12.36 -25.37
CA ALA A 21 6.40 13.10 -24.33
C ALA A 21 5.55 12.17 -23.44
N GLY A 22 4.93 11.14 -24.02
CA GLY A 22 4.20 10.09 -23.28
C GLY A 22 5.10 9.22 -22.42
N ILE A 23 6.28 8.84 -22.91
CA ILE A 23 7.28 8.05 -22.16
C ILE A 23 7.74 8.80 -20.91
N ASN A 24 7.98 10.11 -20.97
CA ASN A 24 8.35 10.91 -19.80
C ASN A 24 7.20 11.00 -18.77
N SER A 25 5.96 11.11 -19.23
CA SER A 25 4.80 11.18 -18.35
C SER A 25 4.55 9.83 -17.68
N GLY A 26 4.55 8.73 -18.43
CA GLY A 26 4.35 7.37 -17.91
C GLY A 26 5.44 6.94 -16.92
N SER A 27 6.70 7.30 -17.19
CA SER A 27 7.82 7.04 -16.28
C SER A 27 7.64 7.75 -14.94
N HIS A 28 7.17 8.98 -14.91
CA HIS A 28 6.94 9.73 -13.68
C HIS A 28 5.84 9.09 -12.81
N TYR A 29 4.73 8.66 -13.42
CA TYR A 29 3.65 7.97 -12.70
C TYR A 29 4.10 6.59 -12.19
N THR A 30 4.90 5.86 -12.96
CA THR A 30 5.46 4.58 -12.52
C THR A 30 6.34 4.75 -11.28
N VAL A 31 7.22 5.76 -11.25
CA VAL A 31 8.06 6.07 -10.08
C VAL A 31 7.22 6.49 -8.88
N LEU A 32 6.19 7.31 -9.09
CA LEU A 32 5.30 7.76 -8.01
C LEU A 32 4.55 6.58 -7.38
N PHE A 33 3.95 5.72 -8.18
CA PHE A 33 3.25 4.54 -7.67
C PHE A 33 4.22 3.51 -7.07
N PHE A 34 5.39 3.31 -7.66
CA PHE A 34 6.44 2.47 -7.09
C PHE A 34 6.84 2.93 -5.69
N SER A 35 7.10 4.22 -5.51
CA SER A 35 7.45 4.78 -4.19
C SER A 35 6.31 4.67 -3.19
N ALA A 36 5.07 4.87 -3.61
CA ALA A 36 3.89 4.69 -2.77
C ALA A 36 3.75 3.24 -2.29
N TYR A 37 3.93 2.27 -3.19
CA TYR A 37 3.94 0.85 -2.83
C TYR A 37 5.10 0.49 -1.90
N PHE A 38 6.29 1.01 -2.17
CA PHE A 38 7.46 0.81 -1.33
C PHE A 38 7.21 1.25 0.11
N ILE A 39 6.73 2.48 0.29
CA ILE A 39 6.46 3.05 1.63
C ILE A 39 5.34 2.28 2.33
N TYR A 40 4.24 2.00 1.61
CA TYR A 40 3.12 1.26 2.19
C TYR A 40 3.54 -0.14 2.65
N TYR A 41 4.23 -0.91 1.80
CA TYR A 41 4.62 -2.28 2.15
C TYR A 41 5.75 -2.34 3.18
N ALA A 42 6.60 -1.31 3.27
CA ALA A 42 7.54 -1.15 4.37
C ALA A 42 6.80 -0.97 5.72
N ALA A 43 5.80 -0.10 5.77
CA ALA A 43 4.96 0.07 6.96
C ALA A 43 4.14 -1.18 7.27
N TYR A 44 3.55 -1.80 6.24
CA TYR A 44 2.81 -3.05 6.36
C TYR A 44 3.66 -4.20 6.93
N CYS A 45 4.93 -4.30 6.55
CA CYS A 45 5.87 -5.28 7.09
C CYS A 45 5.99 -5.18 8.60
N VAL A 46 6.14 -3.96 9.12
CA VAL A 46 6.22 -3.74 10.58
C VAL A 46 4.94 -4.25 11.26
N PHE A 47 3.80 -3.89 10.72
CA PHE A 47 2.53 -4.29 11.29
C PHE A 47 2.28 -5.81 11.21
N SER A 48 2.52 -6.44 10.05
CA SER A 48 2.19 -7.84 9.83
C SER A 48 3.18 -8.81 10.45
N SER A 49 4.49 -8.56 10.31
CA SER A 49 5.53 -9.49 10.72
C SER A 49 5.87 -9.39 12.20
N TYR A 50 5.78 -8.18 12.78
CA TYR A 50 6.21 -7.96 14.16
C TYR A 50 5.08 -7.97 15.19
N THR A 51 3.82 -8.03 14.77
CA THR A 51 2.67 -8.13 15.70
C THR A 51 2.77 -9.35 16.63
N VAL A 52 3.04 -10.53 16.07
CA VAL A 52 3.14 -11.77 16.86
C VAL A 52 4.37 -11.73 17.77
N LEU A 53 5.50 -11.23 17.27
CA LEU A 53 6.71 -11.09 18.07
C LEU A 53 6.48 -10.13 19.25
N PHE A 54 5.85 -9.00 19.02
CA PHE A 54 5.48 -8.03 20.04
C PHE A 54 4.59 -8.65 21.14
N LEU A 55 3.58 -9.43 20.74
CA LEU A 55 2.69 -10.10 21.70
C LEU A 55 3.42 -11.17 22.50
N THR A 56 4.32 -11.94 21.89
CA THR A 56 5.10 -12.97 22.61
C THR A 56 6.09 -12.37 23.59
N GLU A 57 6.73 -11.26 23.27
CA GLU A 57 7.64 -10.57 24.21
C GLU A 57 6.90 -9.95 25.40
N ARG A 58 5.62 -9.59 25.21
CA ARG A 58 4.73 -9.16 26.30
C ARG A 58 4.14 -10.34 27.11
N ALA A 59 4.67 -11.56 26.92
CA ALA A 59 4.27 -12.78 27.63
C ALA A 59 2.79 -13.18 27.41
N TYR A 60 2.17 -12.79 26.28
CA TYR A 60 0.86 -13.32 25.90
C TYR A 60 0.98 -14.79 25.47
N SER A 61 -0.02 -15.61 25.85
CA SER A 61 -0.05 -17.01 25.47
C SER A 61 -0.19 -17.19 23.94
N ALA A 62 0.33 -18.30 23.42
CA ALA A 62 0.18 -18.64 22.00
C ALA A 62 -1.29 -18.63 21.53
N THR A 63 -2.22 -19.01 22.41
CA THR A 63 -3.67 -18.98 22.15
C THR A 63 -4.14 -17.54 21.90
N VAL A 64 -3.73 -16.57 22.73
CA VAL A 64 -4.09 -15.16 22.55
C VAL A 64 -3.50 -14.61 21.25
N CYS A 65 -2.24 -14.91 20.95
CA CYS A 65 -1.62 -14.53 19.68
C CYS A 65 -2.40 -15.09 18.48
N GLY A 66 -2.82 -16.35 18.54
CA GLY A 66 -3.63 -16.99 17.50
C GLY A 66 -5.01 -16.34 17.35
N ILE A 67 -5.69 -16.02 18.45
CA ILE A 67 -7.00 -15.34 18.42
C ILE A 67 -6.87 -13.95 17.79
N ILE A 68 -5.89 -13.14 18.21
CA ILE A 68 -5.68 -11.81 17.65
C ILE A 68 -5.37 -11.89 16.15
N THR A 69 -4.48 -12.81 15.75
CA THR A 69 -4.16 -13.00 14.33
C THR A 69 -5.40 -13.40 13.51
N SER A 70 -6.22 -14.31 14.04
CA SER A 70 -7.47 -14.71 13.37
C SER A 70 -8.47 -13.57 13.26
N LEU A 71 -8.61 -12.75 14.31
CA LEU A 71 -9.48 -11.58 14.30
C LEU A 71 -8.99 -10.50 13.33
N THR A 72 -7.66 -10.32 13.18
CA THR A 72 -7.11 -9.38 12.20
C THR A 72 -7.43 -9.82 10.76
N PHE A 73 -7.34 -11.11 10.45
CA PHE A 73 -7.74 -11.63 9.14
C PHE A 73 -9.25 -11.53 8.91
N LEU A 74 -10.07 -11.79 9.93
CA LEU A 74 -11.50 -11.62 9.84
C LEU A 74 -11.89 -10.15 9.60
N ALA A 75 -11.25 -9.23 10.31
CA ALA A 75 -11.46 -7.79 10.10
C ALA A 75 -11.10 -7.38 8.67
N ASN A 76 -9.98 -7.89 8.11
CA ASN A 76 -9.62 -7.68 6.71
C ASN A 76 -10.72 -8.17 5.76
N LEU A 77 -11.13 -9.43 5.91
CA LEU A 77 -12.15 -10.05 5.06
C LEU A 77 -13.47 -9.26 5.04
N LEU A 78 -13.86 -8.68 6.17
CA LEU A 78 -15.09 -7.88 6.29
C LEU A 78 -14.92 -6.46 5.72
N MET A 79 -13.73 -5.88 5.87
CA MET A 79 -13.48 -4.49 5.45
C MET A 79 -13.13 -4.34 3.97
N GLU A 80 -12.64 -5.39 3.31
CA GLU A 80 -12.37 -5.35 1.85
C GLU A 80 -13.61 -4.98 1.02
N PRO A 81 -14.75 -5.67 1.14
CA PRO A 81 -15.94 -5.32 0.37
C PRO A 81 -16.52 -3.96 0.78
N VAL A 82 -16.39 -3.57 2.04
CA VAL A 82 -16.82 -2.26 2.53
C VAL A 82 -16.02 -1.14 1.87
N GLY A 83 -14.69 -1.32 1.78
CA GLY A 83 -13.82 -0.38 1.09
C GLY A 83 -14.15 -0.23 -0.39
N GLY A 84 -14.40 -1.34 -1.10
CA GLY A 84 -14.85 -1.34 -2.48
C GLY A 84 -16.17 -0.59 -2.65
N TYR A 85 -17.16 -0.91 -1.85
CA TYR A 85 -18.47 -0.25 -1.91
C TYR A 85 -18.38 1.26 -1.67
N ILE A 86 -17.57 1.71 -0.73
CA ILE A 86 -17.37 3.15 -0.44
C ILE A 86 -16.73 3.85 -1.63
N THR A 87 -15.72 3.24 -2.25
CA THR A 87 -15.02 3.85 -3.40
C THR A 87 -15.85 3.87 -4.68
N ASP A 88 -16.75 2.92 -4.83
CA ASP A 88 -17.63 2.85 -6.00
C ASP A 88 -18.83 3.81 -5.88
N THR A 89 -19.32 4.05 -4.65
CA THR A 89 -20.59 4.75 -4.45
C THR A 89 -20.42 6.19 -3.94
N PHE A 90 -19.49 6.42 -3.00
CA PHE A 90 -19.47 7.68 -2.23
C PHE A 90 -18.23 8.55 -2.48
N LEU A 91 -17.06 7.95 -2.58
CA LEU A 91 -15.80 8.69 -2.58
C LEU A 91 -14.84 8.19 -3.66
N PRO A 92 -14.18 9.09 -4.42
CA PRO A 92 -13.12 8.68 -5.32
C PRO A 92 -11.98 8.02 -4.54
N THR A 93 -11.44 6.94 -5.07
CA THR A 93 -10.41 6.09 -4.45
C THR A 93 -9.26 6.88 -3.81
N ARG A 94 -8.77 7.94 -4.48
CA ARG A 94 -7.72 8.81 -3.95
C ARG A 94 -8.09 9.49 -2.62
N ARG A 95 -9.31 10.02 -2.50
CA ARG A 95 -9.77 10.68 -1.27
C ARG A 95 -9.97 9.68 -0.15
N TYR A 96 -10.50 8.51 -0.48
CA TYR A 96 -10.68 7.44 0.49
C TYR A 96 -9.35 6.93 1.04
N LEU A 97 -8.33 6.75 0.19
CA LEU A 97 -6.98 6.38 0.63
C LEU A 97 -6.36 7.42 1.59
N LEU A 98 -6.55 8.71 1.32
CA LEU A 98 -6.07 9.78 2.22
C LEU A 98 -6.78 9.74 3.58
N LEU A 99 -8.09 9.48 3.61
CA LEU A 99 -8.85 9.29 4.85
C LEU A 99 -8.35 8.08 5.64
N LEU A 100 -8.08 6.95 4.96
CA LEU A 100 -7.54 5.75 5.61
C LEU A 100 -6.16 6.02 6.23
N ILE A 101 -5.27 6.75 5.55
CA ILE A 101 -3.97 7.15 6.10
C ILE A 101 -4.15 7.97 7.38
N GLY A 102 -5.06 8.94 7.36
CA GLY A 102 -5.39 9.74 8.55
C GLY A 102 -5.93 8.89 9.71
N MET A 103 -6.84 7.97 9.42
CA MET A 103 -7.41 7.04 10.42
C MET A 103 -6.33 6.11 11.00
N ILE A 104 -5.48 5.51 10.15
CA ILE A 104 -4.35 4.66 10.60
C ILE A 104 -3.42 5.45 11.50
N SER A 105 -3.04 6.67 11.10
CA SER A 105 -2.14 7.52 11.88
C SER A 105 -2.73 7.87 13.24
N ALA A 106 -3.99 8.26 13.30
CA ALA A 106 -4.70 8.57 14.55
C ALA A 106 -4.80 7.33 15.46
N LEU A 107 -5.11 6.17 14.88
CA LEU A 107 -5.24 4.91 15.62
C LEU A 107 -3.87 4.42 16.14
N CYS A 108 -2.80 4.58 15.37
CA CYS A 108 -1.45 4.28 15.81
C CYS A 108 -1.04 5.16 17.01
N ILE A 109 -1.29 6.46 16.95
CA ILE A 109 -1.01 7.38 18.07
C ILE A 109 -1.84 6.99 19.30
N PHE A 110 -3.10 6.64 19.12
CA PHE A 110 -3.97 6.19 20.19
C PHE A 110 -3.45 4.88 20.83
N CYS A 111 -3.12 3.87 20.01
CA CYS A 111 -2.60 2.59 20.49
C CYS A 111 -1.26 2.75 21.24
N THR A 112 -0.35 3.61 20.75
CA THR A 112 0.93 3.86 21.44
C THR A 112 0.72 4.50 22.81
N LYS A 113 -0.26 5.40 22.95
CA LYS A 113 -0.57 6.05 24.23
C LYS A 113 -1.16 5.07 25.26
N TYR A 114 -1.88 4.05 24.82
CA TYR A 114 -2.54 3.07 25.69
C TYR A 114 -1.91 1.67 25.61
N MET A 115 -0.62 1.62 25.27
CA MET A 115 0.12 0.37 25.02
C MET A 115 0.19 -0.56 26.25
N ASP A 116 0.07 -0.02 27.44
CA ASP A 116 0.11 -0.78 28.70
C ASP A 116 -1.26 -1.35 29.12
N GLN A 117 -2.33 -0.98 28.41
CA GLN A 117 -3.68 -1.43 28.71
C GLN A 117 -4.15 -2.49 27.68
N PRO A 118 -4.11 -3.82 28.01
CA PRO A 118 -4.43 -4.89 27.07
C PRO A 118 -5.83 -4.76 26.46
N TRP A 119 -6.79 -4.32 27.26
CA TRP A 119 -8.20 -4.18 26.85
C TRP A 119 -8.43 -3.12 25.76
N ILE A 120 -7.52 -2.16 25.63
CA ILE A 120 -7.56 -1.12 24.59
C ILE A 120 -6.63 -1.49 23.44
N MET A 121 -5.45 -2.01 23.75
CA MET A 121 -4.41 -2.33 22.78
C MET A 121 -4.85 -3.46 21.82
N LEU A 122 -5.36 -4.58 22.35
CA LEU A 122 -5.72 -5.74 21.52
C LEU A 122 -6.85 -5.43 20.53
N PRO A 123 -7.99 -4.82 20.93
CA PRO A 123 -9.00 -4.38 19.95
C PRO A 123 -8.46 -3.33 18.98
N GLY A 124 -7.60 -2.43 19.44
CA GLY A 124 -6.96 -1.42 18.61
C GLY A 124 -6.10 -2.03 17.49
N MET A 125 -5.38 -3.11 17.77
CA MET A 125 -4.61 -3.86 16.77
C MET A 125 -5.52 -4.49 15.70
N VAL A 126 -6.63 -5.09 16.12
CA VAL A 126 -7.62 -5.68 15.19
C VAL A 126 -8.27 -4.62 14.30
N LEU A 127 -8.66 -3.48 14.88
CA LEU A 127 -9.21 -2.35 14.13
C LEU A 127 -8.19 -1.77 13.15
N SER A 128 -6.94 -1.62 13.58
CA SER A 128 -5.85 -1.17 12.71
C SER A 128 -5.66 -2.10 11.52
N ALA A 129 -5.72 -3.40 11.73
CA ALA A 129 -5.62 -4.41 10.68
C ALA A 129 -6.75 -4.27 9.65
N GLY A 130 -7.99 -4.10 10.12
CA GLY A 130 -9.16 -3.91 9.25
C GLY A 130 -9.05 -2.67 8.34
N ILE A 131 -8.21 -1.69 8.70
CA ILE A 131 -7.95 -0.51 7.89
C ILE A 131 -6.70 -0.69 7.00
N VAL A 132 -5.64 -1.28 7.55
CA VAL A 132 -4.35 -1.42 6.85
C VAL A 132 -4.41 -2.43 5.71
N TYR A 133 -5.02 -3.59 5.92
CA TYR A 133 -5.04 -4.65 4.91
C TYR A 133 -5.80 -4.29 3.63
N PRO A 134 -7.03 -3.75 3.68
CA PRO A 134 -7.78 -3.37 2.48
C PRO A 134 -7.12 -2.26 1.67
N PHE A 135 -6.22 -1.49 2.28
CA PHE A 135 -5.51 -0.40 1.61
C PHE A 135 -4.72 -0.88 0.39
N SER A 136 -4.11 -2.08 0.43
CA SER A 136 -3.38 -2.64 -0.70
C SER A 136 -4.27 -2.91 -1.90
N GLN A 137 -5.47 -3.44 -1.68
CA GLN A 137 -6.45 -3.73 -2.73
C GLN A 137 -6.94 -2.44 -3.40
N LEU A 138 -7.17 -1.40 -2.60
CA LEU A 138 -7.55 -0.09 -3.10
C LEU A 138 -6.44 0.59 -3.90
N MET A 139 -5.19 0.41 -3.49
CA MET A 139 -4.04 0.86 -4.29
C MET A 139 -3.95 0.12 -5.62
N ASP A 140 -4.15 -1.21 -5.62
CA ASP A 140 -4.18 -2.01 -6.84
C ASP A 140 -5.31 -1.54 -7.79
N ALA A 141 -6.50 -1.28 -7.27
CA ALA A 141 -7.61 -0.72 -8.02
C ALA A 141 -7.26 0.66 -8.61
N TRP A 142 -6.64 1.53 -7.81
CA TRP A 142 -6.24 2.87 -8.27
C TRP A 142 -5.20 2.82 -9.39
N VAL A 143 -4.20 1.94 -9.28
CA VAL A 143 -3.21 1.74 -10.35
C VAL A 143 -3.88 1.24 -11.63
N ASN A 144 -4.81 0.28 -11.53
CA ASN A 144 -5.52 -0.26 -12.68
C ASN A 144 -6.37 0.80 -13.39
N ILE A 145 -7.12 1.64 -12.64
CA ILE A 145 -7.85 2.78 -13.20
C ILE A 145 -6.89 3.80 -13.85
N SER A 146 -5.72 4.01 -13.25
CA SER A 146 -4.72 4.93 -13.80
C SER A 146 -4.10 4.40 -15.10
N ARG A 147 -3.97 3.08 -15.26
CA ARG A 147 -3.48 2.44 -16.50
C ARG A 147 -4.39 2.67 -17.70
N GLU A 148 -5.70 2.78 -17.50
CA GLU A 148 -6.64 3.09 -18.58
C GLU A 148 -6.33 4.45 -19.21
N LYS A 149 -5.85 5.40 -18.40
CA LYS A 149 -5.47 6.76 -18.84
C LYS A 149 -4.01 6.85 -19.29
N GLN A 150 -3.17 5.95 -18.84
CA GLN A 150 -1.72 5.93 -19.08
C GLN A 150 -1.23 4.51 -19.40
N PRO A 151 -1.31 4.10 -20.66
CA PRO A 151 -0.96 2.73 -21.10
C PRO A 151 0.51 2.34 -20.82
N ASP A 152 1.40 3.35 -20.67
CA ASP A 152 2.83 3.13 -20.39
C ASP A 152 3.10 2.75 -18.93
N LEU A 153 2.08 2.80 -18.04
CA LEU A 153 2.19 2.39 -16.65
C LEU A 153 2.24 0.86 -16.53
N ILE A 154 3.38 0.32 -16.15
CA ILE A 154 3.60 -1.12 -16.02
C ILE A 154 3.30 -1.57 -14.58
N TYR A 155 2.16 -2.23 -14.37
CA TYR A 155 1.70 -2.70 -13.06
C TYR A 155 2.74 -3.58 -12.33
N SER A 156 3.43 -4.49 -13.04
CA SER A 156 4.43 -5.38 -12.43
C SER A 156 5.61 -4.61 -11.84
N GLN A 157 6.05 -3.52 -12.47
CA GLN A 157 7.11 -2.66 -11.94
C GLN A 157 6.66 -1.92 -10.69
N VAL A 158 5.44 -1.38 -10.70
CA VAL A 158 4.84 -0.74 -9.53
C VAL A 158 4.74 -1.71 -8.35
N ARG A 159 4.24 -2.91 -8.60
CA ARG A 159 4.08 -3.97 -7.59
C ARG A 159 5.42 -4.45 -7.03
N ALA A 160 6.47 -4.49 -7.83
CA ALA A 160 7.83 -4.83 -7.39
C ALA A 160 8.33 -3.87 -6.30
N GLY A 161 7.94 -2.58 -6.34
CA GLY A 161 8.24 -1.62 -5.28
C GLY A 161 7.76 -2.08 -3.92
N GLY A 162 6.57 -2.68 -3.84
CA GLY A 162 6.03 -3.24 -2.60
C GLY A 162 6.88 -4.39 -2.06
N SER A 163 7.26 -5.35 -2.91
CA SER A 163 8.10 -6.48 -2.51
C SER A 163 9.48 -6.03 -1.99
N ILE A 164 10.07 -5.05 -2.66
CA ILE A 164 11.36 -4.47 -2.24
C ILE A 164 11.20 -3.73 -0.91
N GLY A 165 10.15 -2.92 -0.75
CA GLY A 165 9.86 -2.20 0.50
C GLY A 165 9.68 -3.13 1.68
N TYR A 166 8.91 -4.22 1.48
CA TYR A 166 8.71 -5.25 2.50
C TYR A 166 10.03 -5.93 2.88
N ALA A 167 10.84 -6.36 1.91
CA ALA A 167 12.11 -7.02 2.14
C ALA A 167 13.11 -6.14 2.88
N VAL A 168 13.26 -4.88 2.44
CA VAL A 168 14.16 -3.90 3.08
C VAL A 168 13.74 -3.67 4.53
N MET A 169 12.44 -3.44 4.77
CA MET A 169 11.96 -3.17 6.12
C MET A 169 12.00 -4.39 7.03
N SER A 170 11.83 -5.59 6.50
CA SER A 170 11.99 -6.84 7.24
C SER A 170 13.42 -6.99 7.80
N VAL A 171 14.43 -6.67 6.98
CA VAL A 171 15.85 -6.73 7.41
C VAL A 171 16.16 -5.62 8.43
N ILE A 172 15.78 -4.37 8.13
CA ILE A 172 16.04 -3.23 9.02
C ILE A 172 15.32 -3.39 10.35
N GLY A 173 14.04 -3.77 10.31
CA GLY A 173 13.24 -3.98 11.51
C GLY A 173 13.77 -5.13 12.36
N GLY A 174 14.13 -6.26 11.74
CA GLY A 174 14.72 -7.39 12.45
C GLY A 174 16.03 -7.03 13.15
N TYR A 175 16.89 -6.26 12.50
CA TYR A 175 18.14 -5.76 13.09
C TYR A 175 17.85 -4.79 14.27
N TYR A 176 16.91 -3.86 14.08
CA TYR A 176 16.56 -2.85 15.08
C TYR A 176 16.00 -3.49 16.36
N PHE A 177 14.98 -4.35 16.21
CA PHE A 177 14.34 -5.00 17.37
C PHE A 177 15.28 -5.97 18.10
N LYS A 178 16.19 -6.64 17.37
CA LYS A 178 17.20 -7.50 18.00
C LYS A 178 18.15 -6.72 18.93
N HIS A 179 18.49 -5.46 18.59
CA HIS A 179 19.53 -4.71 19.32
C HIS A 179 18.96 -3.70 20.31
N ARG A 180 17.76 -3.18 20.08
CA ARG A 180 17.15 -2.14 20.93
C ARG A 180 15.96 -2.63 21.75
N GLY A 181 15.40 -3.79 21.43
CA GLY A 181 14.12 -4.24 21.98
C GLY A 181 12.95 -3.40 21.46
N TRP A 182 11.82 -3.53 22.11
CA TRP A 182 10.58 -2.80 21.79
C TRP A 182 10.50 -1.48 22.54
#